data_18703c3ebbc4b3d80908df4b5b13dd92
#
_entry.id   18703c3ebbc4b3d80908df4b5b13dd92
#
_cell.length_a   1.000
_cell.length_b   1.000
_cell.length_c   1.000
_cell.angle_alpha   90.00
_cell.angle_beta   90.00
_cell.angle_gamma   90.00
#
_symmetry.space_group_name_H-M   'P 1'
#
loop_
_entity.id
_entity.type
_entity.pdbx_description
1 polymer ?
#
loop_
_entity_poly.entity_id
_entity_poly.type
_entity_poly.pdbx_seq_one_letter_code
_entity_poly.pdbx_strand_id
1 'polypeptide(L)'
;MSLRRKAAPAGKPLHKCAPIFAALGDEMRLRLIAALCVGGAMSITQLTSGTDVTRQAITKHLDVLAAAGLVRDVKVGRERLWEFEPAQLDEARRSLEAIARQWDHALAKLKRVVEN
;
A
#
# COMPACT_ATOMS: atom_id res chain seq x y z
N MET A 1 24.10 13.79 18.77
CA MET A 1 24.20 13.26 18.18
C MET A 1 23.58 12.14 17.93
N SER A 2 23.73 11.28 18.15
CA SER A 2 23.21 10.06 17.78
C SER A 2 21.98 9.65 18.45
N LEU A 3 21.39 10.50 19.18
CA LEU A 3 20.24 10.14 19.89
C LEU A 3 19.10 9.71 19.02
N ARG A 4 18.97 10.32 17.88
CA ARG A 4 17.86 9.95 17.10
C ARG A 4 17.96 8.57 16.54
N ARG A 5 19.10 8.00 16.57
CA ARG A 5 19.18 6.68 16.09
C ARG A 5 18.67 5.66 16.98
N LYS A 6 18.44 6.02 18.23
CA LYS A 6 17.96 5.09 19.11
C LYS A 6 16.55 4.81 18.89
N ALA A 7 15.81 5.68 18.38
CA ALA A 7 14.41 5.44 18.16
C ALA A 7 14.28 4.42 17.05
N ALA A 8 13.59 3.37 17.29
CA ALA A 8 13.38 2.36 16.30
C ALA A 8 12.58 2.97 15.17
N PRO A 9 13.01 2.83 13.97
CA PRO A 9 12.28 3.41 12.87
C PRO A 9 10.98 2.69 12.67
N ALA A 10 9.96 3.43 12.38
CA ALA A 10 8.66 2.90 12.10
C ALA A 10 8.46 2.78 10.59
N GLY A 11 9.52 2.53 9.86
CA GLY A 11 9.48 2.47 8.43
C GLY A 11 10.00 3.75 7.81
N LYS A 12 9.71 3.97 6.55
CA LYS A 12 10.14 5.18 5.87
C LYS A 12 9.46 6.40 6.46
N PRO A 13 10.08 7.57 6.39
CA PRO A 13 9.35 8.81 6.72
C PRO A 13 8.09 8.89 5.86
N LEU A 14 7.02 9.40 6.44
CA LEU A 14 5.73 9.39 5.78
C LEU A 14 5.76 10.02 4.37
N HIS A 15 6.46 11.15 4.22
CA HIS A 15 6.49 11.81 2.92
C HIS A 15 7.14 10.95 1.83
N LYS A 16 8.02 10.04 2.21
CA LYS A 16 8.65 9.15 1.24
C LYS A 16 7.75 8.01 0.82
N CYS A 17 6.61 7.85 1.49
CA CYS A 17 5.61 6.88 1.11
C CYS A 17 4.60 7.47 0.13
N ALA A 18 4.75 8.74 -0.26
CA ALA A 18 3.80 9.38 -1.16
C ALA A 18 3.53 8.61 -2.44
N PRO A 19 4.52 8.03 -3.12
CA PRO A 19 4.22 7.25 -4.33
C PRO A 19 3.32 6.05 -4.06
N ILE A 20 3.44 5.44 -2.88
CA ILE A 20 2.61 4.31 -2.51
C ILE A 20 1.17 4.78 -2.35
N PHE A 21 0.96 5.88 -1.62
CA PHE A 21 -0.37 6.42 -1.41
C PHE A 21 -0.99 6.91 -2.71
N ALA A 22 -0.18 7.51 -3.58
CA ALA A 22 -0.66 7.95 -4.88
C ALA A 22 -1.16 6.77 -5.72
N ALA A 23 -0.41 5.66 -5.69
CA ALA A 23 -0.82 4.47 -6.43
C ALA A 23 -2.09 3.87 -5.85
N LEU A 24 -2.29 3.97 -4.55
CA LEU A 24 -3.49 3.45 -3.90
C LEU A 24 -4.68 4.41 -3.98
N GLY A 25 -4.47 5.62 -4.44
CA GLY A 25 -5.52 6.63 -4.47
C GLY A 25 -6.49 6.51 -5.63
N ASP A 26 -6.88 5.30 -5.98
CA ASP A 26 -7.80 5.03 -7.07
C ASP A 26 -8.63 3.81 -6.70
N GLU A 27 -9.92 3.89 -6.91
CA GLU A 27 -10.82 2.82 -6.52
C GLU A 27 -10.50 1.49 -7.20
N MET A 28 -10.23 1.52 -8.50
CA MET A 28 -9.92 0.29 -9.22
C MET A 28 -8.61 -0.33 -8.73
N ARG A 29 -7.60 0.51 -8.48
CA ARG A 29 -6.33 -0.01 -7.99
C ARG A 29 -6.48 -0.64 -6.60
N LEU A 30 -7.30 -0.04 -5.74
CA LEU A 30 -7.58 -0.65 -4.43
C LEU A 30 -8.28 -2.00 -4.59
N ARG A 31 -9.19 -2.11 -5.54
CA ARG A 31 -9.87 -3.37 -5.80
C ARG A 31 -8.90 -4.44 -6.31
N LEU A 32 -7.96 -4.04 -7.15
CA LEU A 32 -6.96 -4.98 -7.66
C LEU A 32 -6.07 -5.48 -6.54
N ILE A 33 -5.62 -4.60 -5.66
CA ILE A 33 -4.82 -5.01 -4.51
C ILE A 33 -5.60 -5.97 -3.64
N ALA A 34 -6.86 -5.67 -3.36
CA ALA A 34 -7.70 -6.55 -2.54
C ALA A 34 -7.85 -7.93 -3.18
N ALA A 35 -8.07 -7.96 -4.48
CA ALA A 35 -8.23 -9.22 -5.20
C ALA A 35 -6.96 -10.07 -5.12
N LEU A 36 -5.80 -9.43 -5.31
CA LEU A 36 -4.53 -10.14 -5.26
C LEU A 36 -4.18 -10.60 -3.85
N CYS A 37 -4.57 -9.84 -2.83
CA CYS A 37 -4.34 -10.24 -1.45
C CYS A 37 -5.15 -11.48 -1.08
N VAL A 38 -6.38 -11.57 -1.58
CA VAL A 38 -7.26 -12.69 -1.27
C VAL A 38 -7.01 -13.88 -2.16
N GLY A 39 -6.86 -13.62 -3.45
CA GLY A 39 -6.81 -14.69 -4.45
C GLY A 39 -5.43 -15.19 -4.82
N GLY A 40 -4.38 -14.54 -4.32
CA GLY A 40 -3.02 -14.89 -4.70
C GLY A 40 -2.69 -14.39 -6.11
N ALA A 41 -1.71 -15.00 -6.76
CA ALA A 41 -1.30 -14.57 -8.09
C ALA A 41 -2.41 -14.81 -9.10
N MET A 42 -2.66 -13.82 -9.94
CA MET A 42 -3.77 -13.87 -10.89
C MET A 42 -3.35 -13.31 -12.24
N SER A 43 -3.92 -13.87 -13.30
CA SER A 43 -3.70 -13.38 -14.66
C SER A 43 -4.59 -12.17 -14.93
N ILE A 44 -4.29 -11.44 -15.99
CA ILE A 44 -5.14 -10.33 -16.43
C ILE A 44 -6.54 -10.83 -16.73
N THR A 45 -6.67 -11.98 -17.34
CA THR A 45 -7.98 -12.56 -17.64
C THR A 45 -8.79 -12.74 -16.36
N GLN A 46 -8.15 -13.29 -15.32
CA GLN A 46 -8.84 -13.47 -14.05
C GLN A 46 -9.21 -12.15 -13.41
N LEU A 47 -8.32 -11.16 -13.49
CA LEU A 47 -8.57 -9.86 -12.88
C LEU A 47 -9.67 -9.08 -13.59
N THR A 48 -9.84 -9.28 -14.89
CA THR A 48 -10.90 -8.61 -15.63
C THR A 48 -12.23 -9.34 -15.58
N SER A 49 -12.21 -10.59 -15.15
CA SER A 49 -13.43 -11.39 -15.11
C SER A 49 -14.46 -10.76 -14.20
N GLY A 50 -15.67 -10.62 -14.71
CA GLY A 50 -16.75 -10.03 -13.92
C GLY A 50 -16.72 -8.51 -13.79
N THR A 51 -15.84 -7.84 -14.53
CA THR A 51 -15.79 -6.38 -14.50
C THR A 51 -16.09 -5.84 -15.90
N ASP A 52 -16.46 -4.57 -15.96
CA ASP A 52 -16.66 -3.90 -17.24
C ASP A 52 -15.39 -3.21 -17.72
N VAL A 53 -14.30 -3.37 -17.00
CA VAL A 53 -13.06 -2.68 -17.29
C VAL A 53 -12.28 -3.44 -18.34
N THR A 54 -11.68 -2.75 -19.29
CA THR A 54 -10.93 -3.39 -20.37
C THR A 54 -9.61 -3.93 -19.87
N ARG A 55 -9.05 -4.88 -20.59
CA ARG A 55 -7.74 -5.45 -20.26
C ARG A 55 -6.67 -4.37 -20.29
N GLN A 56 -6.76 -3.42 -21.24
CA GLN A 56 -5.81 -2.33 -21.32
C GLN A 56 -5.86 -1.44 -20.09
N ALA A 57 -7.07 -1.14 -19.61
CA ALA A 57 -7.22 -0.32 -18.42
C ALA A 57 -6.66 -1.02 -17.20
N ILE A 58 -6.94 -2.32 -17.05
CA ILE A 58 -6.39 -3.10 -15.94
C ILE A 58 -4.87 -3.13 -16.02
N THR A 59 -4.31 -3.32 -17.22
CA THR A 59 -2.85 -3.34 -17.38
C THR A 59 -2.24 -2.01 -16.96
N LYS A 60 -2.86 -0.89 -17.31
CA LYS A 60 -2.35 0.42 -16.92
C LYS A 60 -2.39 0.59 -15.41
N HIS A 61 -3.45 0.14 -14.76
CA HIS A 61 -3.52 0.18 -13.31
C HIS A 61 -2.45 -0.69 -12.67
N LEU A 62 -2.23 -1.88 -13.22
CA LEU A 62 -1.18 -2.77 -12.69
C LEU A 62 0.19 -2.17 -12.89
N ASP A 63 0.43 -1.48 -14.00
CA ASP A 63 1.71 -0.82 -14.24
C ASP A 63 1.97 0.28 -13.20
N VAL A 64 0.95 1.05 -12.84
CA VAL A 64 1.07 2.07 -11.79
C VAL A 64 1.41 1.41 -10.45
N LEU A 65 0.71 0.33 -10.12
CA LEU A 65 0.96 -0.40 -8.88
C LEU A 65 2.36 -1.02 -8.87
N ALA A 66 2.80 -1.55 -10.00
CA ALA A 66 4.13 -2.14 -10.11
C ALA A 66 5.23 -1.10 -9.95
N ALA A 67 5.02 0.09 -10.54
CA ALA A 67 6.00 1.18 -10.41
C ALA A 67 6.15 1.63 -8.95
N ALA A 68 5.10 1.49 -8.15
CA ALA A 68 5.15 1.80 -6.73
C ALA A 68 5.62 0.60 -5.88
N GLY A 69 5.91 -0.54 -6.50
CA GLY A 69 6.39 -1.72 -5.79
C GLY A 69 5.31 -2.50 -5.05
N LEU A 70 4.04 -2.26 -5.41
CA LEU A 70 2.93 -2.91 -4.72
C LEU A 70 2.51 -4.23 -5.32
N VAL A 71 2.81 -4.44 -6.59
CA VAL A 71 2.58 -5.70 -7.27
C VAL A 71 3.77 -6.00 -8.15
N ARG A 72 3.90 -7.25 -8.55
CA ARG A 72 4.93 -7.64 -9.53
C ARG A 72 4.37 -8.70 -10.44
N ASP A 73 4.89 -8.76 -11.66
CA ASP A 73 4.50 -9.83 -12.55
C ASP A 73 5.44 -11.02 -12.38
N VAL A 74 4.88 -12.19 -12.51
CA VAL A 74 5.61 -13.43 -12.35
C VAL A 74 5.22 -14.31 -13.52
N LYS A 75 6.20 -14.92 -14.17
CA LYS A 75 5.91 -15.82 -15.25
C LYS A 75 5.88 -17.24 -14.73
N VAL A 76 4.78 -17.94 -15.02
CA VAL A 76 4.64 -19.34 -14.64
C VAL A 76 4.32 -20.09 -15.92
N GLY A 77 5.29 -20.80 -16.46
CA GLY A 77 5.14 -21.42 -17.78
C GLY A 77 4.98 -20.35 -18.84
N ARG A 78 3.87 -20.37 -19.54
CA ARG A 78 3.57 -19.38 -20.56
C ARG A 78 2.66 -18.28 -20.05
N GLU A 79 2.21 -18.39 -18.82
CA GLU A 79 1.31 -17.43 -18.26
C GLU A 79 2.04 -16.33 -17.53
N ARG A 80 1.54 -15.11 -17.67
CA ARG A 80 2.00 -13.99 -16.90
C ARG A 80 0.98 -13.74 -15.81
N LEU A 81 1.42 -13.82 -14.56
CA LEU A 81 0.57 -13.61 -13.41
C LEU A 81 1.04 -12.36 -12.66
N TRP A 82 0.11 -11.75 -11.97
CA TRP A 82 0.43 -10.60 -11.11
C TRP A 82 0.21 -11.03 -9.67
N GLU A 83 1.12 -10.62 -8.79
CA GLU A 83 0.96 -10.94 -7.38
C GLU A 83 1.23 -9.73 -6.53
N PHE A 84 0.62 -9.71 -5.35
CA PHE A 84 0.80 -8.63 -4.40
C PHE A 84 2.19 -8.73 -3.77
N GLU A 85 2.85 -7.57 -3.65
CA GLU A 85 4.15 -7.48 -3.00
C GLU A 85 3.96 -6.64 -1.74
N PRO A 86 3.97 -7.24 -0.55
CA PRO A 86 3.60 -6.53 0.67
C PRO A 86 4.62 -5.54 1.21
N ALA A 87 5.88 -5.63 0.79
CA ALA A 87 6.94 -4.86 1.44
C ALA A 87 6.69 -3.37 1.49
N GLN A 88 6.31 -2.76 0.36
CA GLN A 88 6.11 -1.31 0.32
C GLN A 88 4.86 -0.89 1.08
N LEU A 89 3.80 -1.69 1.01
CA LEU A 89 2.59 -1.37 1.76
C LEU A 89 2.85 -1.49 3.25
N ASP A 90 3.66 -2.45 3.65
CA ASP A 90 4.01 -2.61 5.06
C ASP A 90 4.82 -1.42 5.56
N GLU A 91 5.71 -0.87 4.75
CA GLU A 91 6.44 0.34 5.10
C GLU A 91 5.47 1.51 5.32
N ALA A 92 4.50 1.67 4.42
CA ALA A 92 3.52 2.73 4.55
C ALA A 92 2.66 2.53 5.79
N ARG A 93 2.29 1.29 6.09
CA ARG A 93 1.52 0.98 7.28
C ARG A 93 2.26 1.39 8.55
N ARG A 94 3.56 1.10 8.62
CA ARG A 94 4.35 1.46 9.79
C ARG A 94 4.46 2.98 9.94
N SER A 95 4.58 3.70 8.83
CA SER A 95 4.63 5.16 8.87
C SER A 95 3.31 5.74 9.37
N LEU A 96 2.19 5.18 8.92
CA LEU A 96 0.88 5.61 9.39
C LEU A 96 0.67 5.28 10.86
N GLU A 97 1.16 4.13 11.32
CA GLU A 97 1.05 3.78 12.73
C GLU A 97 1.81 4.75 13.61
N ALA A 98 2.97 5.21 13.15
CA ALA A 98 3.74 6.21 13.89
C ALA A 98 2.96 7.52 14.01
N ILE A 99 2.30 7.95 12.94
CA ILE A 99 1.47 9.13 12.96
C ILE A 99 0.27 8.93 13.89
N ALA A 100 -0.34 7.75 13.85
CA ALA A 100 -1.48 7.45 14.72
C ALA A 100 -1.08 7.53 16.19
N ARG A 101 0.10 7.05 16.54
CA ARG A 101 0.57 7.14 17.92
C ARG A 101 0.78 8.60 18.35
N GLN A 102 1.32 9.44 17.46
CA GLN A 102 1.50 10.86 17.77
C GLN A 102 0.15 11.53 17.98
N TRP A 103 -0.82 11.17 17.17
CA TRP A 103 -2.17 11.70 17.29
C TRP A 103 -2.80 11.30 18.64
N ASP A 104 -2.62 10.04 19.04
CA ASP A 104 -3.14 9.57 20.31
C ASP A 104 -2.52 10.32 21.48
N HIS A 105 -1.21 10.56 21.40
CA HIS A 105 -0.53 11.35 22.42
C HIS A 105 -1.08 12.77 22.50
N ALA A 106 -1.31 13.39 21.36
CA ALA A 106 -1.84 14.76 21.32
C ALA A 106 -3.24 14.81 21.93
N LEU A 107 -4.07 13.81 21.62
CA LEU A 107 -5.42 13.75 22.18
C LEU A 107 -5.40 13.53 23.69
N ALA A 108 -4.52 12.68 24.18
CA ALA A 108 -4.41 12.43 25.61
C ALA A 108 -4.00 13.69 26.35
N LYS A 109 -3.07 14.45 25.77
CA LYS A 109 -2.61 15.67 26.36
C LYS A 109 -3.72 16.69 26.41
N LEU A 110 -4.47 16.83 25.34
CA LEU A 110 -5.57 17.76 25.27
C LEU A 110 -6.64 17.37 26.30
N LYS A 111 -6.92 16.11 26.43
CA LYS A 111 -7.92 15.64 27.38
C LYS A 111 -7.52 16.01 28.79
N ARG A 112 -6.25 15.86 29.15
CA ARG A 112 -5.82 16.23 30.49
C ARG A 112 -6.00 17.73 30.75
N VAL A 113 -5.74 18.56 29.76
CA VAL A 113 -5.92 19.98 29.90
C VAL A 113 -7.39 20.36 30.13
N VAL A 114 -8.27 19.70 29.37
CA VAL A 114 -9.70 19.98 29.48
C VAL A 114 -10.27 19.48 30.80
N GLU A 115 -9.78 18.37 31.30
CA GLU A 115 -10.32 17.79 32.53
C GLU A 115 -9.80 18.45 33.78
N ASN A 116 -8.76 19.22 33.70
CA ASN A 116 -8.27 19.98 34.83
C ASN A 116 -8.82 21.39 34.81
#